data_4c03a328a17ac29fdf5b00824c37e9ab
#
_entry.id   4c03a328a17ac29fdf5b00824c37e9ab
#
_cell.length_a   1.000
_cell.length_b   1.000
_cell.length_c   1.000
_cell.angle_alpha   90.00
_cell.angle_beta   90.00
_cell.angle_gamma   90.00
#
_symmetry.space_group_name_H-M   'P 1'
#
loop_
_entity.id
_entity.type
_entity.pdbx_description
1 polymer ?
#
loop_
_entity_poly.entity_id
_entity_poly.type
_entity_poly.pdbx_seq_one_letter_code
_entity_poly.pdbx_strand_id
1 'polypeptide(L)'
;MKRDKHEVMRVLAGRGIPCGAVLDTAEVLADPHLRERGTVFDLEHPTRGRFAMIGSPLRLSDSPLEVSPAPLFGEHTEEVLRTLGGYSAEEVRRLKEKGVL
;
A
#
# COMPACT_ATOMS: atom_id res chain seq x y z
N MET A 1 34.79 -18.18 4.51
CA MET A 1 33.94 -17.78 5.60
C MET A 1 32.82 -16.93 5.00
N LYS A 2 31.54 -17.41 5.03
CA LYS A 2 30.42 -16.62 4.47
C LYS A 2 29.88 -15.74 5.60
N ARG A 3 30.11 -14.42 5.49
CA ARG A 3 29.50 -13.43 6.38
C ARG A 3 28.13 -13.07 5.86
N ASP A 4 27.20 -12.76 6.77
CA ASP A 4 25.91 -12.18 6.45
C ASP A 4 26.05 -10.77 5.89
N LYS A 5 25.15 -10.37 4.98
CA LYS A 5 25.16 -9.05 4.31
C LYS A 5 25.11 -7.88 5.30
N HIS A 6 24.35 -8.03 6.40
CA HIS A 6 24.25 -6.98 7.43
C HIS A 6 25.52 -6.89 8.28
N GLU A 7 26.19 -8.02 8.53
CA GLU A 7 27.50 -8.03 9.19
C GLU A 7 28.55 -7.33 8.33
N VAL A 8 28.59 -7.63 7.04
CA VAL A 8 29.51 -6.98 6.08
C VAL A 8 29.26 -5.48 6.04
N MET A 9 28.00 -5.06 5.92
CA MET A 9 27.62 -3.65 5.92
C MET A 9 28.10 -2.96 7.20
N ARG A 10 27.85 -3.52 8.39
CA ARG A 10 28.30 -2.94 9.68
C ARG A 10 29.81 -2.78 9.74
N VAL A 11 30.56 -3.79 9.32
CA VAL A 11 32.03 -3.77 9.35
C VAL A 11 32.59 -2.68 8.41
N LEU A 12 32.01 -2.55 7.20
CA LEU A 12 32.46 -1.55 6.22
C LEU A 12 32.05 -0.14 6.66
N ALA A 13 30.82 0.04 7.09
CA ALA A 13 30.34 1.32 7.60
C ALA A 13 31.14 1.81 8.82
N GLY A 14 31.51 0.91 9.74
CA GLY A 14 32.37 1.22 10.88
C GLY A 14 33.78 1.65 10.53
N ARG A 15 34.21 1.46 9.28
CA ARG A 15 35.47 1.94 8.71
C ARG A 15 35.31 3.16 7.81
N GLY A 16 34.15 3.78 7.80
CA GLY A 16 33.84 4.96 7.01
C GLY A 16 33.63 4.67 5.50
N ILE A 17 33.40 3.41 5.13
CA ILE A 17 33.15 3.02 3.74
C ILE A 17 31.63 3.12 3.50
N PRO A 18 31.15 4.00 2.60
CA PRO A 18 29.75 4.09 2.23
C PRO A 18 29.27 2.78 1.60
N CYS A 19 28.31 2.12 2.23
CA CYS A 19 27.76 0.86 1.73
C CYS A 19 26.35 0.64 2.27
N GLY A 20 25.55 -0.17 1.56
CA GLY A 20 24.24 -0.62 1.99
C GLY A 20 24.03 -2.10 1.63
N ALA A 21 23.27 -2.80 2.44
CA ALA A 21 22.84 -4.16 2.12
C ALA A 21 21.68 -4.10 1.12
N VAL A 22 21.67 -5.00 0.15
CA VAL A 22 20.49 -5.23 -0.70
C VAL A 22 19.47 -6.01 0.11
N LEU A 23 18.36 -5.36 0.44
CA LEU A 23 17.27 -5.94 1.22
C LEU A 23 16.32 -6.73 0.32
N ASP A 24 15.81 -7.83 0.82
CA ASP A 24 14.66 -8.50 0.19
C ASP A 24 13.34 -7.85 0.63
N THR A 25 12.23 -8.29 0.04
CA THR A 25 10.91 -7.70 0.32
C THR A 25 10.50 -7.84 1.79
N ALA A 26 10.81 -8.96 2.42
CA ALA A 26 10.46 -9.16 3.83
C ALA A 26 11.27 -8.25 4.73
N GLU A 27 12.55 -8.08 4.46
CA GLU A 27 13.44 -7.16 5.17
C GLU A 27 13.01 -5.70 5.00
N VAL A 28 12.61 -5.29 3.78
CA VAL A 28 12.07 -3.93 3.51
C VAL A 28 10.81 -3.69 4.34
N LEU A 29 9.86 -4.61 4.35
CA LEU A 29 8.62 -4.47 5.11
C LEU A 29 8.84 -4.48 6.63
N ALA A 30 9.89 -5.11 7.10
CA ALA A 30 10.26 -5.17 8.52
C ALA A 30 11.22 -4.04 8.97
N ASP A 31 11.79 -3.27 8.02
CA ASP A 31 12.81 -2.27 8.33
C ASP A 31 12.24 -1.14 9.21
N PRO A 32 12.79 -0.91 10.41
CA PRO A 32 12.26 0.07 11.34
C PRO A 32 12.42 1.51 10.84
N HIS A 33 13.49 1.81 10.09
CA HIS A 33 13.71 3.15 9.55
C HIS A 33 12.70 3.50 8.43
N LEU A 34 12.39 2.53 7.57
CA LEU A 34 11.37 2.71 6.53
C LEU A 34 9.97 2.87 7.15
N ARG A 35 9.70 2.20 8.26
CA ARG A 35 8.46 2.37 9.04
C ARG A 35 8.39 3.72 9.74
N GLU A 36 9.47 4.15 10.40
CA GLU A 36 9.55 5.46 11.05
C GLU A 36 9.34 6.59 10.04
N ARG A 37 9.89 6.46 8.86
CA ARG A 37 9.69 7.40 7.75
C ARG A 37 8.30 7.27 7.11
N GLY A 38 7.49 6.28 7.47
CA GLY A 38 6.18 5.98 6.87
C GLY A 38 6.25 5.60 5.39
N THR A 39 7.42 5.14 4.94
CA THR A 39 7.57 4.51 3.61
C THR A 39 6.93 3.12 3.63
N VAL A 40 7.00 2.44 4.77
CA VAL A 40 6.25 1.23 5.05
C VAL A 40 5.24 1.54 6.15
N PHE A 41 3.99 1.17 5.94
CA PHE A 41 2.90 1.34 6.89
C PHE A 41 1.95 0.16 6.85
N ASP A 42 1.13 0.02 7.87
CA ASP A 42 0.12 -1.02 7.91
C ASP A 42 -1.22 -0.47 7.40
N LEU A 43 -1.84 -1.23 6.52
CA LEU A 43 -3.15 -0.93 5.94
C LEU A 43 -4.18 -1.95 6.42
N GLU A 44 -5.35 -1.48 6.82
CA GLU A 44 -6.49 -2.34 7.18
C GLU A 44 -7.38 -2.54 5.96
N HIS A 45 -7.48 -3.77 5.48
CA HIS A 45 -8.32 -4.10 4.33
C HIS A 45 -9.60 -4.83 4.80
N PRO A 46 -10.79 -4.44 4.30
CA PRO A 46 -12.07 -4.96 4.79
C PRO A 46 -12.21 -6.48 4.81
N THR A 47 -11.59 -7.18 3.86
CA THR A 47 -11.70 -8.64 3.72
C THR A 47 -10.39 -9.38 3.99
N ARG A 48 -9.23 -8.69 3.96
CA ARG A 48 -7.90 -9.32 4.15
C ARG A 48 -7.30 -9.01 5.52
N GLY A 49 -7.91 -8.09 6.28
CA GLY A 49 -7.35 -7.62 7.53
C GLY A 49 -6.10 -6.75 7.35
N ARG A 50 -5.30 -6.67 8.39
CA ARG A 50 -4.11 -5.81 8.44
C ARG A 50 -2.92 -6.43 7.71
N PHE A 51 -2.27 -5.65 6.85
CA PHE A 51 -1.02 -6.04 6.19
C PHE A 51 -0.11 -4.83 5.95
N ALA A 52 1.20 -5.09 5.88
CA ALA A 52 2.19 -4.07 5.58
C ALA A 52 2.22 -3.74 4.08
N MET A 53 2.30 -2.45 3.77
CA MET A 53 2.32 -1.94 2.41
C MET A 53 3.41 -0.87 2.25
N ILE A 54 3.93 -0.74 1.04
CA ILE A 54 4.86 0.33 0.67
C ILE A 54 4.02 1.52 0.19
N GLY A 55 4.27 2.69 0.79
CA GLY A 55 3.64 3.95 0.44
C GLY A 55 4.36 4.69 -0.69
N SER A 56 3.92 5.91 -0.91
CA SER A 56 4.58 6.79 -1.87
C SER A 56 5.95 7.25 -1.36
N PRO A 57 6.98 7.24 -2.22
CA PRO A 57 8.26 7.86 -1.89
C PRO A 57 8.18 9.40 -1.89
N LEU A 58 7.16 9.97 -2.52
CA LEU A 58 6.94 11.41 -2.59
C LEU A 58 6.22 11.89 -1.34
N ARG A 59 6.77 12.92 -0.71
CA ARG A 59 6.19 13.58 0.46
C ARG A 59 6.13 15.07 0.21
N LEU A 60 4.95 15.62 0.25
CA LEU A 60 4.69 17.04 0.09
C LEU A 60 4.14 17.58 1.40
N SER A 61 4.70 18.68 1.89
CA SER A 61 4.27 19.31 3.16
C SER A 61 2.83 19.80 3.12
N ASP A 62 2.43 20.36 1.99
CA ASP A 62 1.12 21.00 1.82
C ASP A 62 0.10 20.11 1.08
N SER A 63 0.49 18.88 0.73
CA SER A 63 -0.38 17.90 0.08
C SER A 63 -0.03 16.51 0.58
N PRO A 64 -0.37 16.18 1.83
CA PRO A 64 -0.11 14.86 2.37
C PRO A 64 -0.87 13.80 1.58
N LEU A 65 -0.21 12.69 1.31
CA LEU A 65 -0.84 11.56 0.65
C LEU A 65 -1.65 10.75 1.67
N GLU A 66 -2.93 10.69 1.46
CA GLU A 66 -3.81 9.75 2.17
C GLU A 66 -3.85 8.43 1.40
N VAL A 67 -3.50 7.34 2.08
CA VAL A 67 -3.54 6.00 1.50
C VAL A 67 -4.71 5.24 2.11
N SER A 68 -5.63 4.82 1.27
CA SER A 68 -6.78 4.00 1.63
C SER A 68 -6.69 2.62 0.97
N PRO A 69 -7.39 1.61 1.50
CA PRO A 69 -7.50 0.31 0.85
C PRO A 69 -8.08 0.45 -0.57
N ALA A 70 -7.66 -0.41 -1.45
CA ALA A 70 -8.32 -0.54 -2.74
C ALA A 70 -9.79 -0.94 -2.53
N PRO A 71 -10.73 -0.37 -3.28
CA PRO A 71 -12.13 -0.72 -3.17
C PRO A 71 -12.36 -2.20 -3.50
N LEU A 72 -13.37 -2.78 -2.89
CA LEU A 72 -13.81 -4.14 -3.22
C LEU A 72 -14.43 -4.17 -4.63
N PHE A 73 -14.44 -5.36 -5.21
CA PHE A 73 -15.02 -5.54 -6.54
C PHE A 73 -16.49 -5.10 -6.55
N GLY A 74 -16.80 -4.12 -7.41
CA GLY A 74 -18.14 -3.58 -7.55
C GLY A 74 -18.61 -2.65 -6.42
N GLU A 75 -17.77 -2.29 -5.45
CA GLU A 75 -18.14 -1.47 -4.29
C GLU A 75 -18.80 -0.16 -4.68
N HIS A 76 -18.29 0.52 -5.70
CA HIS A 76 -18.81 1.81 -6.17
C HIS A 76 -19.73 1.71 -7.39
N THR A 77 -20.15 0.51 -7.80
CA THR A 77 -20.98 0.32 -9.00
C THR A 77 -22.25 1.16 -8.98
N GLU A 78 -22.98 1.13 -7.87
CA GLU A 78 -24.23 1.89 -7.73
C GLU A 78 -23.97 3.40 -7.75
N GLU A 79 -22.95 3.86 -7.03
CA GLU A 79 -22.55 5.27 -6.99
C GLU A 79 -22.20 5.78 -8.40
N VAL A 80 -21.36 5.05 -9.13
CA VAL A 80 -20.92 5.41 -10.48
C VAL A 80 -22.09 5.43 -11.45
N LEU A 81 -22.98 4.44 -11.42
CA LEU A 81 -24.14 4.41 -12.30
C LEU A 81 -25.09 5.58 -12.02
N ARG A 82 -25.27 5.94 -10.76
CA ARG A 82 -26.16 7.06 -10.40
C ARG A 82 -25.54 8.42 -10.70
N THR A 83 -24.26 8.63 -10.35
CA THR A 83 -23.60 9.94 -10.45
C THR A 83 -23.11 10.26 -11.86
N LEU A 84 -22.56 9.29 -12.56
CA LEU A 84 -22.01 9.46 -13.91
C LEU A 84 -22.92 8.90 -15.01
N GLY A 85 -23.61 7.78 -14.72
CA GLY A 85 -24.50 7.12 -15.68
C GLY A 85 -25.91 7.71 -15.75
N GLY A 86 -26.30 8.53 -14.76
CA GLY A 86 -27.63 9.13 -14.71
C GLY A 86 -28.78 8.14 -14.41
N TYR A 87 -28.45 6.92 -13.97
CA TYR A 87 -29.44 5.92 -13.60
C TYR A 87 -30.13 6.28 -12.28
N SER A 88 -31.44 6.05 -12.22
CA SER A 88 -32.18 6.12 -10.98
C SER A 88 -31.86 4.90 -10.08
N ALA A 89 -32.12 5.03 -8.78
CA ALA A 89 -31.95 3.91 -7.84
C ALA A 89 -32.78 2.68 -8.23
N GLU A 90 -33.95 2.91 -8.80
CA GLU A 90 -34.85 1.84 -9.24
C GLU A 90 -34.33 1.09 -10.48
N GLU A 91 -33.73 1.79 -11.42
CA GLU A 91 -33.08 1.19 -12.60
C GLU A 91 -31.86 0.35 -12.19
N VAL A 92 -31.02 0.86 -11.26
CA VAL A 92 -29.88 0.10 -10.73
C VAL A 92 -30.35 -1.18 -10.03
N ARG A 93 -31.41 -1.09 -9.23
CA ARG A 93 -32.00 -2.28 -8.57
C ARG A 93 -32.46 -3.32 -9.60
N ARG A 94 -33.17 -2.89 -10.67
CA ARG A 94 -33.58 -3.80 -11.76
C ARG A 94 -32.42 -4.45 -12.48
N LEU A 95 -31.30 -3.76 -12.66
CA LEU A 95 -30.08 -4.33 -13.26
C LEU A 95 -29.48 -5.41 -12.37
N LYS A 96 -29.44 -5.18 -11.06
CA LYS A 96 -29.00 -6.19 -10.07
C LYS A 96 -29.90 -7.43 -10.08
N GLU A 97 -31.23 -7.25 -10.08
CA GLU A 97 -32.21 -8.35 -10.12
C GLU A 97 -32.10 -9.20 -11.40
N LYS A 98 -31.67 -8.59 -12.51
CA LYS A 98 -31.43 -9.27 -13.80
C LYS A 98 -30.03 -9.91 -13.90
N GLY A 99 -29.18 -9.79 -12.88
CA GLY A 99 -27.81 -10.31 -12.90
C GLY A 99 -26.89 -9.62 -13.91
N VAL A 100 -27.18 -8.37 -14.26
CA VAL A 100 -26.31 -7.54 -15.14
C VAL A 100 -25.21 -6.89 -14.32
N LEU A 101 -25.44 -6.68 -13.03
CA LEU A 101 -24.53 -6.09 -12.07
C LEU A 101 -24.21 -7.09 -10.96
#